data_dfcaf5505eb28b27d36e572867e21e96
#
_entry.id   dfcaf5505eb28b27d36e572867e21e96
#
_cell.length_a   1.000
_cell.length_b   1.000
_cell.length_c   1.000
_cell.angle_alpha   90.00
_cell.angle_beta   90.00
_cell.angle_gamma   90.00
#
_symmetry.space_group_name_H-M   'P 1'
#
loop_
_entity.id
_entity.type
_entity.pdbx_description
1 polymer ?
#
loop_
_entity_poly.entity_id
_entity_poly.type
_entity_poly.pdbx_seq_one_letter_code
_entity_poly.pdbx_strand_id
1 'polypeptide(L)'
;MKLYHNDDKFINQSVKCKCMNVKEKIALIKEFAEEIVTEEELEELFRNNQHPVAYDGFEPSGIAPIHFGLLRAANLKNMLKAGVKFKLYLADYFALINNKLGGDLNNIRTAGEYFIEVWKACGIDTSKVEIIWAKDIMDGIAYWDRTLRIAREISLERNLRATTIMGRKQGEKLSMGQLFYPPMQVNDIFHMNVDICQLGMDQRRANMLARDVADKLGWKKPIAVHHHILLGLQGVQKKAT
;
A
#
# COMPACT_ATOMS: atom_id res chain seq x y z
N MET A 1 -34.21 -60.31 10.66
CA MET A 1 -33.58 -59.15 11.23
C MET A 1 -32.31 -58.93 10.43
N LYS A 2 -32.37 -58.07 9.39
CA LYS A 2 -31.28 -57.85 8.42
C LYS A 2 -30.43 -56.65 8.85
N LEU A 3 -29.13 -56.91 9.01
CA LEU A 3 -28.09 -55.92 9.27
C LEU A 3 -27.85 -55.10 8.03
N TYR A 4 -27.96 -53.78 8.14
CA TYR A 4 -27.52 -52.84 7.11
C TYR A 4 -26.02 -52.59 7.27
N HIS A 5 -25.25 -52.97 6.25
CA HIS A 5 -23.89 -52.51 6.03
C HIS A 5 -24.00 -51.11 5.44
N ASN A 6 -23.40 -50.15 6.10
CA ASN A 6 -23.25 -48.81 5.61
C ASN A 6 -21.84 -48.66 5.08
N ASP A 7 -21.73 -48.55 3.76
CA ASP A 7 -20.47 -48.32 3.06
C ASP A 7 -19.96 -46.88 3.33
N ASP A 8 -18.95 -46.79 4.18
CA ASP A 8 -18.15 -45.57 4.34
C ASP A 8 -17.25 -45.34 3.10
N LYS A 9 -17.83 -44.73 2.06
CA LYS A 9 -17.11 -44.08 0.96
C LYS A 9 -17.26 -42.59 1.05
N PHE A 10 -16.81 -41.96 2.14
CA PHE A 10 -16.49 -40.56 2.12
C PHE A 10 -15.07 -40.37 1.61
N ILE A 11 -15.02 -40.09 0.34
CA ILE A 11 -13.91 -39.74 -0.49
C ILE A 11 -13.10 -38.65 0.19
N ASN A 12 -11.88 -39.02 0.56
CA ASN A 12 -10.80 -38.13 0.94
C ASN A 12 -10.35 -37.36 -0.31
N GLN A 13 -11.16 -36.40 -0.77
CA GLN A 13 -10.68 -35.36 -1.71
C GLN A 13 -9.83 -34.38 -0.92
N SER A 14 -8.56 -34.73 -0.71
CA SER A 14 -7.53 -33.75 -0.46
C SER A 14 -7.53 -32.79 -1.66
N VAL A 15 -8.21 -31.66 -1.55
CA VAL A 15 -8.07 -30.54 -2.44
C VAL A 15 -6.60 -30.11 -2.29
N LYS A 16 -5.73 -30.66 -3.15
CA LYS A 16 -4.38 -30.15 -3.35
C LYS A 16 -4.56 -28.70 -3.78
N CYS A 17 -4.39 -27.77 -2.85
CA CYS A 17 -4.28 -26.36 -3.15
C CYS A 17 -3.14 -26.25 -4.17
N LYS A 18 -3.50 -26.12 -5.45
CA LYS A 18 -2.52 -26.01 -6.54
C LYS A 18 -1.77 -24.71 -6.31
N CYS A 19 -0.55 -24.78 -5.82
CA CYS A 19 0.28 -23.59 -5.66
C CYS A 19 0.36 -22.89 -7.01
N MET A 20 -0.12 -21.65 -7.07
CA MET A 20 -0.05 -20.83 -8.28
C MET A 20 1.41 -20.66 -8.70
N ASN A 21 1.67 -20.82 -9.99
CA ASN A 21 2.99 -20.53 -10.54
C ASN A 21 3.25 -19.02 -10.64
N VAL A 22 4.49 -18.63 -10.87
CA VAL A 22 4.89 -17.20 -10.89
C VAL A 22 4.11 -16.42 -11.95
N LYS A 23 3.88 -17.00 -13.13
CA LYS A 23 3.14 -16.32 -14.21
C LYS A 23 1.67 -16.08 -13.83
N GLU A 24 1.02 -17.03 -13.17
CA GLU A 24 -0.35 -16.89 -12.67
C GLU A 24 -0.45 -15.78 -11.61
N LYS A 25 0.54 -15.68 -10.70
CA LYS A 25 0.60 -14.61 -9.69
C LYS A 25 0.74 -13.23 -10.34
N ILE A 26 1.63 -13.10 -11.31
CA ILE A 26 1.84 -11.84 -12.05
C ILE A 26 0.59 -11.47 -12.84
N ALA A 27 -0.09 -12.44 -13.46
CA ALA A 27 -1.33 -12.19 -14.19
C ALA A 27 -2.40 -11.55 -13.30
N LEU A 28 -2.57 -12.02 -12.05
CA LEU A 28 -3.50 -11.42 -11.08
C LEU A 28 -3.14 -9.95 -10.75
N ILE A 29 -1.85 -9.63 -10.67
CA ILE A 29 -1.40 -8.26 -10.41
C ILE A 29 -1.64 -7.37 -11.63
N LYS A 30 -1.40 -7.90 -12.82
CA LYS A 30 -1.63 -7.17 -14.09
C LYS A 30 -3.10 -6.85 -14.37
N GLU A 31 -4.06 -7.55 -13.74
CA GLU A 31 -5.48 -7.23 -13.89
C GLU A 31 -5.84 -5.81 -13.42
N PHE A 32 -5.09 -5.26 -12.45
CA PHE A 32 -5.36 -3.94 -11.90
C PHE A 32 -4.19 -2.94 -12.05
N ALA A 33 -2.99 -3.43 -12.40
CA ALA A 33 -1.82 -2.58 -12.52
C ALA A 33 -1.83 -1.78 -13.83
N GLU A 34 -1.67 -0.48 -13.72
CA GLU A 34 -1.38 0.41 -14.87
C GLU A 34 0.11 0.38 -15.21
N GLU A 35 0.97 0.29 -14.18
CA GLU A 35 2.42 0.25 -14.31
C GLU A 35 3.03 -0.66 -13.26
N ILE A 36 4.04 -1.43 -13.65
CA ILE A 36 4.89 -2.22 -12.76
C ILE A 36 6.34 -1.83 -13.02
N VAL A 37 7.07 -1.44 -11.97
CA VAL A 37 8.48 -1.05 -12.06
C VAL A 37 9.35 -1.94 -11.16
N THR A 38 9.91 -3.02 -11.73
CA THR A 38 9.76 -3.57 -13.08
C THR A 38 9.11 -4.95 -13.03
N GLU A 39 8.61 -5.43 -14.19
CA GLU A 39 8.01 -6.76 -14.26
C GLU A 39 9.04 -7.86 -14.03
N GLU A 40 10.27 -7.67 -14.50
CA GLU A 40 11.37 -8.62 -14.31
C GLU A 40 11.75 -8.74 -12.84
N GLU A 41 11.83 -7.61 -12.11
CA GLU A 41 12.09 -7.60 -10.67
C GLU A 41 10.95 -8.28 -9.89
N LEU A 42 9.70 -8.08 -10.31
CA LEU A 42 8.53 -8.73 -9.70
C LEU A 42 8.55 -10.25 -9.94
N GLU A 43 8.93 -10.69 -11.14
CA GLU A 43 9.07 -12.11 -11.46
C GLU A 43 10.18 -12.74 -10.61
N GLU A 44 11.34 -12.09 -10.51
CA GLU A 44 12.44 -12.54 -9.67
C GLU A 44 12.04 -12.61 -8.19
N LEU A 45 11.32 -11.60 -7.70
CA LEU A 45 10.80 -11.58 -6.33
C LEU A 45 9.94 -12.81 -6.05
N PHE A 46 8.97 -13.14 -6.91
CA PHE A 46 8.10 -14.31 -6.71
C PHE A 46 8.81 -15.65 -6.88
N ARG A 47 9.91 -15.71 -7.63
CA ARG A 47 10.76 -16.91 -7.71
C ARG A 47 11.50 -17.16 -6.40
N ASN A 48 11.97 -16.08 -5.76
CA ASN A 48 12.81 -16.15 -4.56
C ASN A 48 12.03 -16.06 -3.25
N ASN A 49 10.82 -15.48 -3.27
CA ASN A 49 9.97 -15.29 -2.10
C ASN A 49 8.52 -15.63 -2.45
N GLN A 50 7.99 -16.69 -1.84
CA GLN A 50 6.61 -17.12 -2.08
C GLN A 50 5.56 -16.19 -1.46
N HIS A 51 5.95 -15.41 -0.44
CA HIS A 51 5.09 -14.53 0.34
C HIS A 51 5.72 -13.15 0.52
N PRO A 52 5.93 -12.38 -0.56
CA PRO A 52 6.47 -11.03 -0.46
C PRO A 52 5.50 -10.12 0.31
N VAL A 53 6.05 -9.06 0.87
CA VAL A 53 5.27 -8.07 1.64
C VAL A 53 4.91 -6.90 0.74
N ALA A 54 3.62 -6.57 0.66
CA ALA A 54 3.13 -5.36 -0.01
C ALA A 54 2.44 -4.43 0.98
N TYR A 55 2.33 -3.16 0.62
CA TYR A 55 1.51 -2.21 1.35
C TYR A 55 0.72 -1.29 0.43
N ASP A 56 -0.38 -0.75 0.96
CA ASP A 56 -1.11 0.39 0.45
C ASP A 56 -1.36 1.37 1.60
N GLY A 57 -1.13 2.66 1.37
CA GLY A 57 -1.18 3.69 2.40
C GLY A 57 -2.33 4.69 2.18
N PHE A 58 -2.97 5.10 3.26
CA PHE A 58 -4.16 5.94 3.24
C PHE A 58 -4.07 7.05 4.27
N GLU A 59 -4.29 8.30 3.83
CA GLU A 59 -4.54 9.40 4.73
C GLU A 59 -6.03 9.36 5.16
N PRO A 60 -6.36 9.17 6.45
CA PRO A 60 -7.73 9.31 6.91
C PRO A 60 -8.20 10.75 6.75
N SER A 61 -9.12 11.00 5.81
CA SER A 61 -9.48 12.36 5.37
C SER A 61 -10.97 12.64 5.38
N GLY A 62 -11.79 11.77 5.96
CA GLY A 62 -13.23 11.89 6.05
C GLY A 62 -13.96 10.66 5.54
N ILE A 63 -15.06 10.86 4.81
CA ILE A 63 -15.87 9.76 4.27
C ILE A 63 -15.12 9.06 3.13
N ALA A 64 -15.00 7.74 3.24
CA ALA A 64 -14.39 6.91 2.21
C ALA A 64 -15.21 6.96 0.91
N PRO A 65 -14.64 7.39 -0.21
CA PRO A 65 -15.34 7.36 -1.48
C PRO A 65 -15.50 5.91 -1.96
N ILE A 66 -16.49 5.64 -2.83
CA ILE A 66 -16.83 4.28 -3.26
C ILE A 66 -15.65 3.51 -3.86
N HIS A 67 -14.76 4.19 -4.59
CA HIS A 67 -13.58 3.56 -5.18
C HIS A 67 -12.56 3.12 -4.13
N PHE A 68 -12.48 3.81 -3.00
CA PHE A 68 -11.64 3.44 -1.87
C PHE A 68 -12.01 2.04 -1.34
N GLY A 69 -13.30 1.79 -1.09
CA GLY A 69 -13.77 0.50 -0.61
C GLY A 69 -13.70 -0.59 -1.69
N LEU A 70 -14.41 -0.41 -2.78
CA LEU A 70 -14.61 -1.47 -3.78
C LEU A 70 -13.36 -1.76 -4.61
N LEU A 71 -12.74 -0.75 -5.21
CA LEU A 71 -11.60 -0.95 -6.10
C LEU A 71 -10.38 -1.45 -5.32
N ARG A 72 -10.06 -0.79 -4.20
CA ARG A 72 -8.92 -1.19 -3.37
C ARG A 72 -9.10 -2.58 -2.79
N ALA A 73 -10.34 -2.95 -2.39
CA ALA A 73 -10.63 -4.30 -1.93
C ALA A 73 -10.44 -5.34 -3.04
N ALA A 74 -10.80 -5.05 -4.29
CA ALA A 74 -10.56 -5.94 -5.42
C ALA A 74 -9.05 -6.16 -5.67
N ASN A 75 -8.27 -5.07 -5.70
CA ASN A 75 -6.81 -5.13 -5.86
C ASN A 75 -6.16 -5.95 -4.74
N LEU A 76 -6.54 -5.67 -3.49
CA LEU A 76 -6.05 -6.39 -2.32
C LEU A 76 -6.37 -7.89 -2.38
N LYS A 77 -7.59 -8.26 -2.79
CA LYS A 77 -7.97 -9.67 -2.96
C LYS A 77 -7.09 -10.39 -4.00
N ASN A 78 -6.72 -9.72 -5.09
CA ASN A 78 -5.81 -10.28 -6.09
C ASN A 78 -4.39 -10.45 -5.52
N MET A 79 -3.89 -9.47 -4.74
CA MET A 79 -2.60 -9.58 -4.06
C MET A 79 -2.59 -10.76 -3.07
N LEU A 80 -3.62 -10.91 -2.25
CA LEU A 80 -3.74 -12.03 -1.31
C LEU A 80 -3.82 -13.38 -2.04
N LYS A 81 -4.56 -13.48 -3.15
CA LYS A 81 -4.60 -14.68 -4.00
C LYS A 81 -3.24 -15.02 -4.58
N ALA A 82 -2.44 -14.02 -4.96
CA ALA A 82 -1.07 -14.20 -5.41
C ALA A 82 -0.10 -14.65 -4.30
N GLY A 83 -0.57 -14.76 -3.05
CA GLY A 83 0.21 -15.17 -1.89
C GLY A 83 1.01 -14.05 -1.23
N VAL A 84 0.69 -12.79 -1.55
CA VAL A 84 1.35 -11.61 -0.96
C VAL A 84 0.83 -11.38 0.45
N LYS A 85 1.72 -11.13 1.40
CA LYS A 85 1.39 -10.59 2.73
C LYS A 85 1.12 -9.10 2.59
N PHE A 86 -0.01 -8.62 3.07
CA PHE A 86 -0.43 -7.26 2.79
C PHE A 86 -0.56 -6.41 4.06
N LYS A 87 -0.03 -5.19 3.99
CA LYS A 87 -0.11 -4.18 5.03
C LYS A 87 -1.03 -3.05 4.57
N LEU A 88 -2.07 -2.77 5.34
CA LEU A 88 -2.93 -1.59 5.18
C LEU A 88 -2.42 -0.52 6.14
N TYR A 89 -1.87 0.56 5.59
CA TYR A 89 -1.20 1.60 6.36
C TYR A 89 -2.09 2.83 6.53
N LEU A 90 -2.46 3.14 7.76
CA LEU A 90 -3.24 4.32 8.13
C LEU A 90 -2.30 5.45 8.54
N ALA A 91 -2.14 6.42 7.65
CA ALA A 91 -1.16 7.48 7.72
C ALA A 91 -1.71 8.71 8.49
N ASP A 92 -2.01 8.56 9.81
CA ASP A 92 -2.64 9.59 10.64
C ASP A 92 -1.76 10.84 10.78
N TYR A 93 -0.45 10.71 10.98
CA TYR A 93 0.46 11.85 11.02
C TYR A 93 0.67 12.51 9.65
N PHE A 94 0.57 11.78 8.56
CA PHE A 94 0.58 12.37 7.23
C PHE A 94 -0.68 13.19 6.97
N ALA A 95 -1.84 12.68 7.41
CA ALA A 95 -3.09 13.41 7.37
C ALA A 95 -3.03 14.71 8.21
N LEU A 96 -2.40 14.67 9.40
CA LEU A 96 -2.10 15.85 10.21
C LEU A 96 -1.26 16.87 9.44
N ILE A 97 -0.11 16.45 8.91
CA ILE A 97 0.82 17.31 8.14
C ILE A 97 0.12 17.93 6.93
N ASN A 98 -0.75 17.17 6.28
CA ASN A 98 -1.52 17.61 5.11
C ASN A 98 -2.80 18.37 5.47
N ASN A 99 -3.00 18.66 6.76
CA ASN A 99 -4.16 19.40 7.30
C ASN A 99 -5.52 18.79 6.94
N LYS A 100 -5.59 17.45 6.89
CA LYS A 100 -6.87 16.75 6.73
C LYS A 100 -7.73 16.95 7.97
N LEU A 101 -9.04 17.07 7.79
CA LEU A 101 -10.01 17.28 8.89
C LEU A 101 -9.60 18.40 9.87
N GLY A 102 -9.00 19.47 9.32
CA GLY A 102 -8.52 20.61 10.12
C GLY A 102 -7.27 20.33 10.97
N GLY A 103 -6.56 19.21 10.71
CA GLY A 103 -5.40 18.80 11.50
C GLY A 103 -5.75 18.25 12.88
N ASP A 104 -7.01 17.88 13.13
CA ASP A 104 -7.43 17.26 14.38
C ASP A 104 -7.15 15.75 14.37
N LEU A 105 -6.20 15.30 15.19
CA LEU A 105 -5.81 13.89 15.27
C LEU A 105 -6.94 12.96 15.74
N ASN A 106 -7.86 13.44 16.58
CA ASN A 106 -8.98 12.61 17.03
C ASN A 106 -9.94 12.35 15.87
N ASN A 107 -10.27 13.39 15.10
CA ASN A 107 -11.11 13.26 13.91
C ASN A 107 -10.42 12.41 12.82
N ILE A 108 -9.11 12.58 12.62
CA ILE A 108 -8.30 11.79 11.69
C ILE A 108 -8.31 10.31 12.08
N ARG A 109 -8.09 9.99 13.35
CA ARG A 109 -8.11 8.61 13.85
C ARG A 109 -9.48 7.97 13.78
N THR A 110 -10.54 8.73 14.12
CA THR A 110 -11.93 8.27 13.93
C THR A 110 -12.22 7.93 12.46
N ALA A 111 -11.75 8.76 11.53
CA ALA A 111 -11.88 8.47 10.11
C ALA A 111 -11.07 7.22 9.69
N GLY A 112 -9.92 6.99 10.30
CA GLY A 112 -9.12 5.77 10.07
C GLY A 112 -9.81 4.50 10.57
N GLU A 113 -10.41 4.53 11.75
CA GLU A 113 -11.24 3.41 12.26
C GLU A 113 -12.42 3.13 11.32
N TYR A 114 -13.08 4.19 10.84
CA TYR A 114 -14.12 4.06 9.84
C TYR A 114 -13.61 3.40 8.54
N PHE A 115 -12.40 3.71 8.08
CA PHE A 115 -11.80 3.06 6.91
C PHE A 115 -11.64 1.55 7.09
N ILE A 116 -11.28 1.10 8.29
CA ILE A 116 -11.18 -0.32 8.61
C ILE A 116 -12.55 -1.00 8.46
N GLU A 117 -13.63 -0.37 8.96
CA GLU A 117 -14.99 -0.89 8.83
C GLU A 117 -15.45 -0.92 7.36
N VAL A 118 -15.07 0.08 6.56
CA VAL A 118 -15.35 0.07 5.10
C VAL A 118 -14.66 -1.11 4.41
N TRP A 119 -13.40 -1.42 4.74
CA TRP A 119 -12.72 -2.60 4.18
C TRP A 119 -13.41 -3.90 4.58
N LYS A 120 -13.81 -4.05 5.82
CA LYS A 120 -14.60 -5.22 6.29
C LYS A 120 -15.90 -5.34 5.50
N ALA A 121 -16.64 -4.24 5.35
CA ALA A 121 -17.89 -4.20 4.57
C ALA A 121 -17.69 -4.55 3.08
N CYS A 122 -16.52 -4.22 2.51
CA CYS A 122 -16.13 -4.61 1.15
C CYS A 122 -15.60 -6.05 1.05
N GLY A 123 -15.67 -6.82 2.14
CA GLY A 123 -15.32 -8.23 2.19
C GLY A 123 -13.81 -8.48 2.27
N ILE A 124 -13.06 -7.57 2.89
CA ILE A 124 -11.68 -7.82 3.30
C ILE A 124 -11.71 -8.54 4.66
N ASP A 125 -11.11 -9.71 4.68
CA ASP A 125 -10.84 -10.44 5.92
C ASP A 125 -9.63 -9.80 6.60
N THR A 126 -9.90 -8.97 7.62
CA THR A 126 -8.85 -8.22 8.34
C THR A 126 -7.90 -9.12 9.14
N SER A 127 -8.22 -10.39 9.33
CA SER A 127 -7.29 -11.36 9.94
C SER A 127 -6.17 -11.80 8.99
N LYS A 128 -6.31 -11.53 7.68
CA LYS A 128 -5.33 -11.88 6.63
C LYS A 128 -4.44 -10.73 6.22
N VAL A 129 -4.64 -9.57 6.82
CA VAL A 129 -3.86 -8.35 6.53
C VAL A 129 -3.35 -7.74 7.82
N GLU A 130 -2.23 -7.07 7.76
CA GLU A 130 -1.68 -6.32 8.88
C GLU A 130 -2.14 -4.87 8.77
N ILE A 131 -2.85 -4.36 9.78
CA ILE A 131 -3.25 -2.94 9.83
C ILE A 131 -2.23 -2.22 10.70
N ILE A 132 -1.59 -1.20 10.12
CA ILE A 132 -0.52 -0.42 10.76
C ILE A 132 -0.92 1.04 10.77
N TRP A 133 -0.75 1.71 11.91
CA TRP A 133 -0.89 3.15 12.01
C TRP A 133 0.47 3.84 12.00
N ALA A 134 0.56 5.02 11.39
CA ALA A 134 1.80 5.80 11.40
C ALA A 134 2.28 6.09 12.82
N LYS A 135 1.37 6.40 13.75
CA LYS A 135 1.71 6.62 15.15
C LYS A 135 2.46 5.46 15.81
N ASP A 136 2.20 4.23 15.37
CA ASP A 136 2.78 3.02 15.99
C ASP A 136 4.21 2.74 15.52
N ILE A 137 4.60 3.30 14.36
CA ILE A 137 5.94 3.11 13.79
C ILE A 137 6.85 4.34 13.91
N MET A 138 6.28 5.51 14.19
CA MET A 138 7.02 6.79 14.25
C MET A 138 7.49 7.18 15.66
N ASP A 139 7.31 6.33 16.66
CA ASP A 139 7.56 6.62 18.08
C ASP A 139 9.04 6.51 18.50
N GLY A 140 9.89 5.93 17.65
CA GLY A 140 11.27 5.60 18.00
C GLY A 140 12.34 6.43 17.31
N ILE A 141 13.50 6.59 17.98
CA ILE A 141 14.67 7.29 17.43
C ILE A 141 15.14 6.64 16.11
N ALA A 142 15.02 5.32 15.98
CA ALA A 142 15.43 4.58 14.79
C ALA A 142 14.64 4.98 13.53
N TYR A 143 13.36 5.34 13.67
CA TYR A 143 12.55 5.84 12.58
C TYR A 143 13.10 7.19 12.07
N TRP A 144 13.37 8.11 12.98
CA TRP A 144 13.85 9.46 12.65
C TRP A 144 15.29 9.47 12.17
N ASP A 145 16.19 8.63 12.73
CA ASP A 145 17.55 8.45 12.21
C ASP A 145 17.52 8.04 10.73
N ARG A 146 16.68 7.05 10.39
CA ARG A 146 16.53 6.61 9.00
C ARG A 146 15.90 7.70 8.13
N THR A 147 14.88 8.42 8.62
CA THR A 147 14.27 9.55 7.90
C THR A 147 15.31 10.62 7.56
N LEU A 148 16.18 10.98 8.50
CA LEU A 148 17.24 11.95 8.27
C LEU A 148 18.28 11.47 7.26
N ARG A 149 18.67 10.19 7.31
CA ARG A 149 19.57 9.58 6.30
C ARG A 149 18.98 9.64 4.90
N ILE A 150 17.68 9.31 4.78
CA ILE A 150 16.93 9.40 3.51
C ILE A 150 16.87 10.87 3.04
N ALA A 151 16.49 11.80 3.91
CA ALA A 151 16.37 13.20 3.58
C ALA A 151 17.69 13.80 3.08
N ARG A 152 18.83 13.37 3.62
CA ARG A 152 20.17 13.79 3.17
C ARG A 152 20.44 13.41 1.71
N GLU A 153 19.87 12.31 1.22
CA GLU A 153 20.08 11.85 -0.16
C GLU A 153 19.12 12.50 -1.17
N ILE A 154 18.16 13.29 -0.70
CA ILE A 154 17.14 13.94 -1.53
C ILE A 154 17.46 15.44 -1.66
N SER A 155 17.65 15.94 -2.88
CA SER A 155 17.78 17.39 -3.07
C SER A 155 16.45 18.10 -2.79
N LEU A 156 16.52 19.35 -2.32
CA LEU A 156 15.32 20.15 -2.06
C LEU A 156 14.41 20.24 -3.29
N GLU A 157 14.98 20.44 -4.47
CA GLU A 157 14.23 20.50 -5.72
C GLU A 157 13.48 19.19 -6.00
N ARG A 158 14.14 18.03 -5.79
CA ARG A 158 13.52 16.71 -5.94
C ARG A 158 12.40 16.50 -4.93
N ASN A 159 12.63 16.92 -3.69
CA ASN A 159 11.63 16.85 -2.62
C ASN A 159 10.39 17.68 -2.96
N LEU A 160 10.60 18.94 -3.40
CA LEU A 160 9.50 19.83 -3.80
C LEU A 160 8.67 19.23 -4.96
N ARG A 161 9.30 18.59 -5.95
CA ARG A 161 8.56 17.88 -7.01
C ARG A 161 7.77 16.70 -6.46
N ALA A 162 8.27 16.02 -5.43
CA ALA A 162 7.58 14.87 -4.81
C ALA A 162 6.38 15.30 -3.94
N THR A 163 6.30 16.53 -3.44
CA THR A 163 5.18 16.99 -2.60
C THR A 163 3.80 16.92 -3.28
N THR A 164 3.77 16.78 -4.61
CA THR A 164 2.50 16.58 -5.35
C THR A 164 1.77 15.29 -4.97
N ILE A 165 2.46 14.31 -4.34
CA ILE A 165 1.84 13.09 -3.79
C ILE A 165 0.80 13.38 -2.71
N MET A 166 0.93 14.50 -1.99
CA MET A 166 -0.04 14.98 -0.99
C MET A 166 -1.33 15.54 -1.60
N GLY A 167 -1.45 15.58 -2.92
CA GLY A 167 -2.55 16.27 -3.58
C GLY A 167 -2.33 17.75 -3.86
N ARG A 168 -1.15 18.27 -3.57
CA ARG A 168 -0.80 19.67 -3.81
C ARG A 168 -0.40 19.90 -5.26
N LYS A 169 -0.68 21.12 -5.77
CA LYS A 169 -0.16 21.55 -7.08
C LYS A 169 1.30 21.99 -6.92
N GLN A 170 2.06 21.84 -7.99
CA GLN A 170 3.42 22.37 -8.01
C GLN A 170 3.41 23.90 -7.86
N GLY A 171 4.23 24.45 -6.95
CA GLY A 171 4.29 25.88 -6.67
C GLY A 171 3.31 26.38 -5.58
N GLU A 172 2.49 25.53 -5.00
CA GLU A 172 1.70 25.90 -3.81
C GLU A 172 2.61 26.16 -2.61
N LYS A 173 2.18 27.10 -1.73
CA LYS A 173 2.88 27.35 -0.46
C LYS A 173 2.84 26.10 0.41
N LEU A 174 3.99 25.67 0.88
CA LEU A 174 4.16 24.52 1.73
C LEU A 174 4.64 24.95 3.12
N SER A 175 4.15 24.28 4.16
CA SER A 175 4.73 24.36 5.50
C SER A 175 6.01 23.52 5.59
N MET A 176 6.85 23.79 6.59
CA MET A 176 8.02 22.94 6.88
C MET A 176 7.64 21.48 7.13
N GLY A 177 6.52 21.22 7.85
CA GLY A 177 6.02 19.87 8.06
C GLY A 177 5.77 19.12 6.76
N GLN A 178 5.22 19.80 5.75
CA GLN A 178 4.94 19.19 4.46
C GLN A 178 6.22 18.84 3.66
N LEU A 179 7.36 19.45 3.97
CA LEU A 179 8.65 19.04 3.38
C LEU A 179 9.17 17.72 3.93
N PHE A 180 8.75 17.31 5.13
CA PHE A 180 9.08 16.01 5.69
C PHE A 180 8.24 14.86 5.07
N TYR A 181 7.11 15.17 4.44
CA TYR A 181 6.19 14.17 3.94
C TYR A 181 6.85 13.16 2.96
N PRO A 182 7.54 13.59 1.87
CA PRO A 182 8.16 12.63 0.96
C PRO A 182 9.25 11.76 1.60
N PRO A 183 10.22 12.27 2.38
CA PRO A 183 11.22 11.42 3.02
C PRO A 183 10.63 10.48 4.09
N MET A 184 9.56 10.88 4.79
CA MET A 184 8.84 10.01 5.71
C MET A 184 8.15 8.87 4.97
N GLN A 185 7.45 9.14 3.86
CA GLN A 185 6.81 8.10 3.06
C GLN A 185 7.84 7.11 2.48
N VAL A 186 8.99 7.60 2.06
CA VAL A 186 10.11 6.73 1.64
C VAL A 186 10.60 5.88 2.82
N ASN A 187 10.72 6.48 4.01
CA ASN A 187 11.14 5.73 5.20
C ASN A 187 10.15 4.63 5.59
N ASP A 188 8.84 4.88 5.49
CA ASP A 188 7.81 3.90 5.82
C ASP A 188 7.98 2.60 5.03
N ILE A 189 8.32 2.71 3.74
CA ILE A 189 8.56 1.55 2.86
C ILE A 189 9.68 0.67 3.44
N PHE A 190 10.80 1.28 3.82
CA PHE A 190 11.94 0.55 4.37
C PHE A 190 11.73 0.14 5.83
N HIS A 191 11.04 0.96 6.62
CA HIS A 191 10.76 0.66 8.02
C HIS A 191 9.83 -0.55 8.16
N MET A 192 8.82 -0.64 7.31
CA MET A 192 7.88 -1.75 7.27
C MET A 192 8.42 -2.99 6.50
N ASN A 193 9.66 -2.96 6.00
CA ASN A 193 10.25 -4.01 5.17
C ASN A 193 9.36 -4.43 3.99
N VAL A 194 8.91 -3.45 3.22
CA VAL A 194 8.03 -3.65 2.08
C VAL A 194 8.82 -4.07 0.85
N ASP A 195 8.38 -5.15 0.19
CA ASP A 195 8.90 -5.59 -1.10
C ASP A 195 8.16 -4.91 -2.27
N ILE A 196 6.85 -4.70 -2.12
CA ILE A 196 5.96 -4.19 -3.19
C ILE A 196 5.16 -2.98 -2.69
N CYS A 197 5.34 -1.84 -3.33
CA CYS A 197 4.52 -0.64 -3.10
C CYS A 197 3.32 -0.68 -4.05
N GLN A 198 2.14 -1.11 -3.56
CA GLN A 198 0.90 -1.16 -4.34
C GLN A 198 0.09 0.09 -4.07
N LEU A 199 0.26 1.13 -4.86
CA LEU A 199 -0.32 2.46 -4.68
C LEU A 199 -0.96 2.98 -5.98
N GLY A 200 -1.68 4.10 -5.91
CA GLY A 200 -2.17 4.78 -7.10
C GLY A 200 -1.06 5.43 -7.94
N MET A 201 -1.33 5.67 -9.23
CA MET A 201 -0.39 6.37 -10.12
C MET A 201 0.01 7.76 -9.60
N ASP A 202 -0.83 8.41 -8.79
CA ASP A 202 -0.52 9.70 -8.14
C ASP A 202 0.64 9.57 -7.12
N GLN A 203 0.90 8.37 -6.59
CA GLN A 203 1.99 8.08 -5.66
C GLN A 203 3.30 7.67 -6.37
N ARG A 204 3.32 7.62 -7.69
CA ARG A 204 4.48 7.19 -8.48
C ARG A 204 5.76 7.93 -8.11
N ARG A 205 5.67 9.24 -7.86
CA ARG A 205 6.84 10.07 -7.51
C ARG A 205 7.50 9.63 -6.20
N ALA A 206 6.73 9.25 -5.19
CA ALA A 206 7.26 8.73 -3.94
C ALA A 206 7.96 7.38 -4.14
N ASN A 207 7.34 6.48 -4.92
CA ASN A 207 7.92 5.16 -5.17
C ASN A 207 9.23 5.26 -5.98
N MET A 208 9.28 6.14 -6.99
CA MET A 208 10.53 6.39 -7.71
C MET A 208 11.59 7.03 -6.81
N LEU A 209 11.19 7.92 -5.90
CA LEU A 209 12.11 8.50 -4.92
C LEU A 209 12.67 7.43 -3.98
N ALA A 210 11.84 6.49 -3.53
CA ALA A 210 12.29 5.36 -2.71
C ALA A 210 13.30 4.48 -3.44
N ARG A 211 13.08 4.20 -4.73
CA ARG A 211 14.01 3.42 -5.56
C ARG A 211 15.35 4.16 -5.76
N ASP A 212 15.31 5.46 -6.02
CA ASP A 212 16.53 6.27 -6.17
C ASP A 212 17.34 6.34 -4.86
N VAL A 213 16.66 6.46 -3.71
CA VAL A 213 17.31 6.47 -2.39
C VAL A 213 17.89 5.10 -2.06
N ALA A 214 17.19 4.02 -2.41
CA ALA A 214 17.69 2.67 -2.25
C ALA A 214 19.03 2.46 -2.96
N ASP A 215 19.15 2.93 -4.20
CA ASP A 215 20.41 2.86 -4.97
C ASP A 215 21.55 3.59 -4.26
N LYS A 216 21.31 4.80 -3.78
CA LYS A 216 22.33 5.62 -3.12
C LYS A 216 22.79 5.04 -1.78
N LEU A 217 21.89 4.37 -1.05
CA LEU A 217 22.17 3.81 0.27
C LEU A 217 22.56 2.32 0.22
N GLY A 218 22.56 1.70 -0.96
CA GLY A 218 22.83 0.28 -1.13
C GLY A 218 21.74 -0.62 -0.53
N TRP A 219 20.48 -0.14 -0.51
CA TRP A 219 19.35 -0.89 0.02
C TRP A 219 18.62 -1.64 -1.09
N LYS A 220 17.84 -2.68 -0.71
CA LYS A 220 16.97 -3.38 -1.65
C LYS A 220 15.90 -2.42 -2.19
N LYS A 221 15.78 -2.34 -3.53
CA LYS A 221 14.73 -1.53 -4.17
C LYS A 221 13.35 -2.14 -3.95
N PRO A 222 12.35 -1.35 -3.55
CA PRO A 222 10.97 -1.80 -3.59
C PRO A 222 10.47 -1.86 -5.03
N ILE A 223 9.62 -2.85 -5.33
CA ILE A 223 8.91 -2.93 -6.61
C ILE A 223 7.69 -2.03 -6.53
N ALA A 224 7.47 -1.19 -7.52
CA ALA A 224 6.30 -0.34 -7.58
C ALA A 224 5.23 -0.96 -8.48
N VAL A 225 4.03 -1.15 -7.94
CA VAL A 225 2.83 -1.58 -8.65
C VAL A 225 1.80 -0.47 -8.53
N HIS A 226 1.60 0.28 -9.61
CA HIS A 226 0.68 1.39 -9.61
C HIS A 226 -0.65 0.97 -10.26
N HIS A 227 -1.76 1.25 -9.57
CA HIS A 227 -3.10 1.03 -10.12
C HIS A 227 -3.68 2.32 -10.72
N HIS A 228 -4.65 2.14 -11.62
CA HIS A 228 -5.36 3.24 -12.26
C HIS A 228 -6.04 4.17 -11.26
N ILE A 229 -6.02 5.46 -11.57
CA ILE A 229 -6.82 6.47 -10.87
C ILE A 229 -8.16 6.58 -11.59
N LEU A 230 -9.26 6.41 -10.87
CA LEU A 230 -10.58 6.57 -11.45
C LEU A 230 -10.84 8.02 -11.82
N LEU A 231 -11.36 8.22 -13.02
CA LEU A 231 -11.87 9.52 -13.44
C LEU A 231 -13.14 9.87 -12.65
N GLY A 232 -13.25 11.13 -12.22
CA GLY A 232 -14.49 11.63 -11.66
C GLY A 232 -15.60 11.68 -12.72
N LEU A 233 -16.87 11.66 -12.28
CA LEU A 233 -18.03 11.72 -13.19
C LEU A 233 -18.03 12.93 -14.15
N GLN A 234 -17.25 13.96 -13.86
CA GLN A 234 -17.06 15.15 -14.69
C GLN A 234 -15.78 15.11 -15.55
N GLY A 235 -15.19 13.93 -15.75
CA GLY A 235 -13.97 13.77 -16.55
C GLY A 235 -12.68 14.25 -15.88
N VAL A 236 -12.73 14.71 -14.65
CA VAL A 236 -11.56 15.10 -13.86
C VAL A 236 -11.03 13.89 -13.11
N GLN A 237 -9.74 13.59 -13.25
CA GLN A 237 -9.09 12.56 -12.43
C GLN A 237 -9.27 12.89 -10.95
N LYS A 238 -10.01 12.05 -10.21
CA LYS A 238 -10.04 12.11 -8.76
C LYS A 238 -8.87 11.28 -8.23
N LYS A 239 -8.08 11.90 -7.36
CA LYS A 239 -7.00 11.21 -6.67
C LYS A 239 -7.57 10.06 -5.86
N ALA A 240 -6.86 8.95 -5.89
CA ALA A 240 -7.05 7.89 -4.94
C ALA A 240 -6.45 8.36 -3.60
N THR A 241 -7.26 9.00 -2.79
CA THR A 241 -6.91 9.34 -1.39
C THR A 241 -7.34 8.23 -0.48
#